data_c0954f7c6810cdfda4bf955a119ee951
#
_entry.id   c0954f7c6810cdfda4bf955a119ee951
#
_cell.length_a   1.000
_cell.length_b   1.000
_cell.length_c   1.000
_cell.angle_alpha   90.00
_cell.angle_beta   90.00
_cell.angle_gamma   90.00
#
_symmetry.space_group_name_H-M   'P 1'
#
loop_
_entity.id
_entity.type
_entity.pdbx_description
1 polymer ?
#
loop_
_entity_poly.entity_id
_entity_poly.type
_entity_poly.pdbx_seq_one_letter_code
_entity_poly.pdbx_strand_id
1 'polypeptide(L)'
;LPQADNADKVGTASLDKNLTYNNYASSSMQYFIYNCEDGATADPAVRQALTYAIDRQSFVDSYYSFSKGSKDVKKTQPGFVPVLMANPISSQLGDIITGKEKDDNMTYYDYDIEKAKQILDDAGWTVGSDGKREKDGQKLTVRMVSTKGKDQLDTMLPMLEKAWGEELGIDFKTNLSEFNTMVATVQGDDTVNDWEV
;
A
#
# COMPACT_ATOMS: atom_id res chain seq x y z
N LEU A 1 -7.62 -10.28 24.22
CA LEU A 1 -7.84 -8.96 23.62
C LEU A 1 -8.18 -9.14 22.14
N PRO A 2 -9.14 -8.39 21.58
CA PRO A 2 -9.38 -8.40 20.14
C PRO A 2 -8.12 -8.00 19.39
N GLN A 3 -7.81 -8.68 18.30
CA GLN A 3 -6.67 -8.32 17.45
C GLN A 3 -7.08 -7.19 16.49
N ALA A 4 -6.10 -6.43 16.04
CA ALA A 4 -6.30 -5.28 15.15
C ALA A 4 -6.93 -5.64 13.79
N ASP A 5 -6.71 -6.87 13.33
CA ASP A 5 -7.29 -7.46 12.13
C ASP A 5 -8.77 -7.87 12.27
N ASN A 6 -9.38 -7.56 13.41
CA ASN A 6 -10.78 -7.86 13.69
C ASN A 6 -11.54 -6.58 14.08
N ALA A 7 -11.66 -5.67 13.14
CA ALA A 7 -12.28 -4.37 13.32
C ALA A 7 -13.69 -4.43 13.91
N ASP A 8 -14.50 -5.39 13.46
CA ASP A 8 -15.88 -5.56 13.97
C ASP A 8 -15.91 -5.92 15.46
N LYS A 9 -15.00 -6.78 15.92
CA LYS A 9 -14.91 -7.17 17.34
C LYS A 9 -14.36 -6.05 18.20
N VAL A 10 -13.36 -5.33 17.71
CA VAL A 10 -12.78 -4.16 18.39
C VAL A 10 -13.83 -3.06 18.48
N GLY A 11 -14.57 -2.80 17.39
CA GLY A 11 -15.67 -1.83 17.38
C GLY A 11 -16.75 -2.16 18.38
N THR A 12 -17.19 -3.41 18.43
CA THR A 12 -18.18 -3.88 19.41
C THR A 12 -17.67 -3.73 20.84
N ALA A 13 -16.44 -4.12 21.12
CA ALA A 13 -15.82 -3.97 22.44
C ALA A 13 -15.69 -2.51 22.85
N SER A 14 -15.36 -1.60 21.95
CA SER A 14 -15.23 -0.17 22.24
C SER A 14 -16.56 0.51 22.57
N LEU A 15 -17.69 -0.08 22.17
CA LEU A 15 -19.04 0.40 22.48
C LEU A 15 -19.55 -0.10 23.83
N ASP A 16 -18.93 -1.13 24.41
CA ASP A 16 -19.30 -1.64 25.73
C ASP A 16 -18.77 -0.71 26.82
N LYS A 17 -19.69 -0.09 27.55
CA LYS A 17 -19.36 0.86 28.63
C LYS A 17 -18.59 0.23 29.80
N ASN A 18 -18.59 -1.10 29.89
CA ASN A 18 -17.88 -1.85 30.94
C ASN A 18 -16.45 -2.21 30.55
N LEU A 19 -16.04 -1.90 29.31
CA LEU A 19 -14.70 -2.18 28.80
C LEU A 19 -13.92 -0.88 28.62
N THR A 20 -12.63 -0.93 29.02
CA THR A 20 -11.68 0.13 28.71
C THR A 20 -10.87 -0.28 27.51
N TYR A 21 -10.89 0.54 26.48
CA TYR A 21 -10.11 0.35 25.27
C TYR A 21 -8.80 1.12 25.38
N ASN A 22 -7.67 0.41 25.30
CA ASN A 22 -6.33 1.01 25.32
C ASN A 22 -5.59 0.65 24.04
N ASN A 23 -5.04 1.66 23.39
CA ASN A 23 -4.14 1.53 22.25
C ASN A 23 -2.69 1.55 22.70
N TYR A 24 -1.87 0.82 21.99
CA TYR A 24 -0.42 0.95 22.08
C TYR A 24 0.22 0.85 20.70
N ALA A 25 1.34 1.52 20.51
CA ALA A 25 2.09 1.44 19.27
C ALA A 25 2.64 0.03 19.08
N SER A 26 2.37 -0.57 17.93
CA SER A 26 2.96 -1.84 17.51
C SER A 26 4.29 -1.58 16.82
N SER A 27 5.23 -2.51 16.94
CA SER A 27 6.45 -2.54 16.12
C SER A 27 6.21 -3.17 14.74
N SER A 28 4.99 -3.65 14.48
CA SER A 28 4.62 -4.27 13.21
C SER A 28 4.22 -3.20 12.20
N MET A 29 4.63 -3.39 10.95
CA MET A 29 4.29 -2.54 9.81
C MET A 29 3.93 -3.40 8.61
N GLN A 30 2.95 -2.95 7.84
CA GLN A 30 2.66 -3.49 6.52
C GLN A 30 3.32 -2.59 5.48
N TYR A 31 3.96 -3.19 4.49
CA TYR A 31 4.71 -2.46 3.47
C TYR A 31 4.70 -3.21 2.14
N PHE A 32 4.96 -2.49 1.07
CA PHE A 32 5.31 -3.05 -0.23
C PHE A 32 6.82 -3.15 -0.36
N ILE A 33 7.29 -4.21 -0.98
CA ILE A 33 8.68 -4.37 -1.42
C ILE A 33 8.68 -4.21 -2.94
N TYR A 34 9.57 -3.40 -3.45
CA TYR A 34 9.78 -3.26 -4.89
C TYR A 34 11.01 -4.05 -5.32
N ASN A 35 10.87 -4.82 -6.39
CA ASN A 35 12.03 -5.40 -7.07
C ASN A 35 12.83 -4.26 -7.72
N CYS A 36 14.08 -4.09 -7.30
CA CYS A 36 14.96 -3.06 -7.81
C CYS A 36 15.97 -3.58 -8.84
N GLU A 37 15.98 -4.88 -9.07
CA GLU A 37 16.98 -5.54 -9.92
C GLU A 37 16.49 -5.71 -11.34
N ASP A 38 15.21 -5.98 -11.53
CA ASP A 38 14.62 -6.25 -12.83
C ASP A 38 13.19 -5.73 -12.97
N GLY A 39 12.66 -5.79 -14.21
CA GLY A 39 11.31 -5.38 -14.55
C GLY A 39 11.09 -3.86 -14.47
N ALA A 40 9.85 -3.47 -14.50
CA ALA A 40 9.48 -2.04 -14.53
C ALA A 40 9.92 -1.28 -13.27
N THR A 41 9.97 -1.95 -12.12
CA THR A 41 10.35 -1.33 -10.85
C THR A 41 11.86 -1.22 -10.63
N ALA A 42 12.69 -1.72 -11.54
CA ALA A 42 14.11 -1.35 -11.61
C ALA A 42 14.28 0.16 -11.85
N ASP A 43 13.33 0.80 -12.57
CA ASP A 43 13.27 2.24 -12.75
C ASP A 43 12.80 2.94 -11.46
N PRO A 44 13.62 3.81 -10.83
CA PRO A 44 13.21 4.56 -9.64
C PRO A 44 11.97 5.43 -9.85
N ALA A 45 11.76 5.95 -11.06
CA ALA A 45 10.59 6.77 -11.39
C ALA A 45 9.30 5.95 -11.26
N VAL A 46 9.31 4.69 -11.69
CA VAL A 46 8.17 3.79 -11.55
C VAL A 46 7.86 3.55 -10.07
N ARG A 47 8.87 3.24 -9.25
CA ARG A 47 8.66 3.03 -7.81
C ARG A 47 8.10 4.26 -7.11
N GLN A 48 8.60 5.44 -7.46
CA GLN A 48 8.09 6.70 -6.92
C GLN A 48 6.64 6.95 -7.33
N ALA A 49 6.31 6.75 -8.60
CA ALA A 49 4.95 6.93 -9.09
C ALA A 49 3.96 5.97 -8.42
N LEU A 50 4.31 4.68 -8.33
CA LEU A 50 3.50 3.69 -7.62
C LEU A 50 3.25 4.12 -6.17
N THR A 51 4.26 4.64 -5.49
CA THR A 51 4.18 5.06 -4.09
C THR A 51 3.28 6.29 -3.90
N TYR A 52 3.41 7.32 -4.77
CA TYR A 52 2.52 8.49 -4.74
C TYR A 52 1.06 8.15 -5.04
N ALA A 53 0.80 7.09 -5.80
CA ALA A 53 -0.53 6.66 -6.18
C ALA A 53 -1.26 5.83 -5.10
N ILE A 54 -0.64 5.54 -3.96
CA ILE A 54 -1.27 4.77 -2.88
C ILE A 54 -1.92 5.72 -1.88
N ASP A 55 -3.26 5.74 -1.84
CA ASP A 55 -4.03 6.44 -0.82
C ASP A 55 -4.08 5.63 0.48
N ARG A 56 -3.03 5.78 1.29
CA ARG A 56 -2.88 5.06 2.56
C ARG A 56 -3.96 5.44 3.57
N GLN A 57 -4.41 6.71 3.57
CA GLN A 57 -5.47 7.15 4.47
C GLN A 57 -6.80 6.49 4.15
N SER A 58 -7.19 6.47 2.88
CA SER A 58 -8.42 5.80 2.45
C SER A 58 -8.39 4.30 2.73
N PHE A 59 -7.23 3.64 2.60
CA PHE A 59 -7.08 2.25 2.99
C PHE A 59 -7.33 2.05 4.50
N VAL A 60 -6.69 2.86 5.36
CA VAL A 60 -6.87 2.77 6.82
C VAL A 60 -8.31 3.04 7.20
N ASP A 61 -8.95 4.04 6.61
CA ASP A 61 -10.35 4.40 6.87
C ASP A 61 -11.31 3.30 6.41
N SER A 62 -11.01 2.61 5.32
CA SER A 62 -11.85 1.54 4.78
C SER A 62 -11.67 0.23 5.55
N TYR A 63 -10.44 -0.19 5.77
CA TYR A 63 -10.14 -1.48 6.37
C TYR A 63 -10.34 -1.48 7.89
N TYR A 64 -9.95 -0.41 8.58
CA TYR A 64 -10.03 -0.28 10.03
C TYR A 64 -11.24 0.54 10.51
N SER A 65 -12.26 0.72 9.67
CA SER A 65 -13.45 1.45 10.08
C SER A 65 -14.44 0.58 10.84
N PHE A 66 -15.09 1.15 11.86
CA PHE A 66 -16.19 0.54 12.56
C PHE A 66 -17.52 0.91 11.88
N SER A 67 -18.00 0.13 10.96
CA SER A 67 -19.24 0.46 10.24
C SER A 67 -20.43 -0.43 10.57
N LYS A 68 -20.25 -1.54 11.27
CA LYS A 68 -21.35 -2.45 11.58
C LYS A 68 -21.96 -2.19 12.94
N GLY A 69 -23.20 -1.73 12.96
CA GLY A 69 -24.11 -1.77 14.11
C GLY A 69 -24.40 -0.45 14.80
N SER A 70 -23.75 0.66 14.45
CA SER A 70 -24.09 1.98 14.98
C SER A 70 -24.02 3.02 13.88
N LYS A 71 -25.09 3.81 13.74
CA LYS A 71 -25.14 4.95 12.82
C LYS A 71 -24.12 6.05 13.16
N ASP A 72 -23.51 5.98 14.34
CA ASP A 72 -22.70 7.04 14.93
C ASP A 72 -21.20 6.70 14.93
N VAL A 73 -20.80 5.50 14.51
CA VAL A 73 -19.40 5.06 14.55
C VAL A 73 -18.84 4.85 13.14
N LYS A 74 -18.70 5.92 12.41
CA LYS A 74 -17.77 6.00 11.27
C LYS A 74 -16.45 6.55 11.79
N LYS A 75 -15.66 5.73 12.46
CA LYS A 75 -14.34 6.16 12.92
C LYS A 75 -13.34 5.06 12.65
N THR A 76 -12.25 5.42 12.04
CA THR A 76 -11.03 4.62 12.05
C THR A 76 -10.72 4.23 13.48
N GLN A 77 -10.28 3.00 13.69
CA GLN A 77 -9.89 2.55 15.03
C GLN A 77 -8.86 3.51 15.62
N PRO A 78 -9.05 3.95 16.87
CA PRO A 78 -8.04 4.78 17.52
C PRO A 78 -6.68 4.08 17.50
N GLY A 79 -5.63 4.79 17.14
CA GLY A 79 -4.26 4.26 17.09
C GLY A 79 -3.84 3.65 15.75
N PHE A 80 -4.76 3.44 14.81
CA PHE A 80 -4.37 3.12 13.43
C PHE A 80 -4.20 4.41 12.65
N VAL A 81 -2.99 4.62 12.17
CA VAL A 81 -2.65 5.77 11.33
C VAL A 81 -1.86 5.27 10.13
N PRO A 82 -2.08 5.83 8.94
CA PRO A 82 -1.23 5.52 7.80
C PRO A 82 0.19 6.02 8.08
N VAL A 83 1.18 5.22 7.74
CA VAL A 83 2.56 5.68 7.72
C VAL A 83 2.71 6.64 6.55
N LEU A 84 3.07 7.88 6.82
CA LEU A 84 3.21 8.92 5.80
C LEU A 84 4.51 8.81 5.01
N MET A 85 5.52 8.12 5.56
CA MET A 85 6.78 7.88 4.88
C MET A 85 6.74 6.58 4.09
N ALA A 86 7.34 6.60 2.92
CA ALA A 86 7.44 5.42 2.06
C ALA A 86 8.44 4.39 2.59
N ASN A 87 9.47 4.81 3.29
CA ASN A 87 10.53 3.93 3.77
C ASN A 87 10.37 3.60 5.25
N PRO A 88 10.56 2.33 5.64
CA PRO A 88 10.63 1.94 7.04
C PRO A 88 11.78 2.64 7.73
N ILE A 89 11.51 3.23 8.88
CA ILE A 89 12.53 3.81 9.75
C ILE A 89 12.34 3.29 11.18
N SER A 90 13.34 3.52 12.03
CA SER A 90 13.28 3.09 13.42
C SER A 90 12.02 3.59 14.13
N SER A 91 11.42 2.73 14.96
CA SER A 91 10.29 3.11 15.83
C SER A 91 10.62 4.26 16.81
N GLN A 92 11.91 4.54 17.05
CA GLN A 92 12.35 5.70 17.80
C GLN A 92 12.05 7.03 17.10
N LEU A 93 11.83 7.00 15.78
CA LEU A 93 11.43 8.14 14.97
C LEU A 93 9.91 8.14 14.71
N GLY A 94 9.12 7.62 15.64
CA GLY A 94 7.68 7.43 15.51
C GLY A 94 6.91 8.70 15.16
N ASP A 95 7.33 9.85 15.64
CA ASP A 95 6.66 11.12 15.33
C ASP A 95 6.94 11.57 13.89
N ILE A 96 8.11 11.26 13.33
CA ILE A 96 8.40 11.46 11.90
C ILE A 96 7.59 10.47 11.05
N ILE A 97 7.54 9.18 11.44
CA ILE A 97 6.78 8.15 10.72
C ILE A 97 5.30 8.52 10.64
N THR A 98 4.73 9.06 11.70
CA THR A 98 3.33 9.46 11.77
C THR A 98 3.05 10.85 11.21
N GLY A 99 4.09 11.57 10.80
CA GLY A 99 3.97 12.93 10.25
C GLY A 99 3.68 14.02 11.27
N LYS A 100 3.81 13.75 12.57
CA LYS A 100 3.72 14.78 13.62
C LYS A 100 4.91 15.72 13.57
N GLU A 101 6.08 15.18 13.26
CA GLU A 101 7.29 15.93 12.96
C GLU A 101 7.70 15.69 11.52
N LYS A 102 8.24 16.72 10.85
CA LYS A 102 8.78 16.60 9.50
C LYS A 102 10.27 16.95 9.51
N ASP A 103 11.06 16.11 8.86
CA ASP A 103 12.46 16.38 8.56
C ASP A 103 12.56 16.85 7.10
N ASP A 104 13.07 18.06 6.89
CA ASP A 104 13.16 18.68 5.56
C ASP A 104 14.12 17.92 4.61
N ASN A 105 14.98 17.06 5.15
CA ASN A 105 15.87 16.21 4.36
C ASN A 105 15.22 14.90 3.89
N MET A 106 13.97 14.63 4.30
CA MET A 106 13.25 13.42 3.95
C MET A 106 12.18 13.69 2.91
N THR A 107 12.03 12.76 1.96
CA THR A 107 10.92 12.78 0.99
C THR A 107 9.72 12.07 1.58
N TYR A 108 8.62 12.80 1.71
CA TYR A 108 7.32 12.26 2.08
C TYR A 108 6.50 12.01 0.82
N TYR A 109 5.93 10.80 0.72
CA TYR A 109 5.13 10.40 -0.43
C TYR A 109 3.65 10.52 -0.05
N ASP A 110 3.17 11.76 0.11
CA ASP A 110 1.74 12.01 0.28
C ASP A 110 0.99 11.59 -1.00
N TYR A 111 -0.25 11.10 -0.85
CA TYR A 111 -1.03 10.67 -2.00
C TYR A 111 -1.21 11.80 -3.00
N ASP A 112 -0.73 11.59 -4.21
CA ASP A 112 -0.79 12.56 -5.32
C ASP A 112 -0.74 11.83 -6.66
N ILE A 113 -1.91 11.53 -7.22
CA ILE A 113 -2.02 10.78 -8.48
C ILE A 113 -1.52 11.59 -9.69
N GLU A 114 -1.69 12.91 -9.68
CA GLU A 114 -1.23 13.75 -10.78
C GLU A 114 0.30 13.85 -10.80
N LYS A 115 0.91 13.95 -9.63
CA LYS A 115 2.37 13.87 -9.50
C LYS A 115 2.90 12.51 -9.94
N ALA A 116 2.20 11.43 -9.61
CA ALA A 116 2.58 10.09 -10.08
C ALA A 116 2.55 9.98 -11.61
N LYS A 117 1.52 10.53 -12.26
CA LYS A 117 1.43 10.59 -13.72
C LYS A 117 2.59 11.40 -14.32
N GLN A 118 2.86 12.57 -13.76
CA GLN A 118 3.94 13.45 -14.23
C GLN A 118 5.30 12.76 -14.13
N ILE A 119 5.59 12.06 -13.03
CA ILE A 119 6.84 11.31 -12.86
C ILE A 119 7.01 10.25 -13.96
N LEU A 120 5.94 9.52 -14.31
CA LEU A 120 5.99 8.54 -15.39
C LEU A 120 6.17 9.19 -16.75
N ASP A 121 5.50 10.31 -17.02
CA ASP A 121 5.64 11.08 -18.26
C ASP A 121 7.07 11.59 -18.43
N ASP A 122 7.65 12.20 -17.39
CA ASP A 122 9.01 12.71 -17.38
C ASP A 122 10.07 11.60 -17.57
N ALA A 123 9.76 10.39 -17.10
CA ALA A 123 10.58 9.19 -17.30
C ALA A 123 10.40 8.54 -18.67
N GLY A 124 9.52 9.07 -19.53
CA GLY A 124 9.27 8.58 -20.88
C GLY A 124 8.25 7.43 -20.96
N TRP A 125 7.55 7.12 -19.88
CA TRP A 125 6.45 6.18 -19.87
C TRP A 125 5.16 6.85 -20.35
N THR A 126 4.93 6.91 -21.65
CA THR A 126 3.80 7.63 -22.26
C THR A 126 2.60 6.73 -22.44
N VAL A 127 1.38 7.32 -22.42
CA VAL A 127 0.14 6.57 -22.62
C VAL A 127 -0.03 6.22 -24.10
N GLY A 128 -0.12 4.92 -24.37
CA GLY A 128 -0.37 4.39 -25.71
C GLY A 128 -1.85 4.47 -26.12
N SER A 129 -2.14 4.01 -27.34
CA SER A 129 -3.49 4.07 -27.91
C SER A 129 -4.52 3.18 -27.18
N ASP A 130 -4.07 2.20 -26.45
CA ASP A 130 -4.90 1.30 -25.62
C ASP A 130 -5.09 1.81 -24.19
N GLY A 131 -4.62 3.02 -23.88
CA GLY A 131 -4.69 3.61 -22.55
C GLY A 131 -3.65 3.06 -21.56
N LYS A 132 -2.76 2.18 -22.02
CA LYS A 132 -1.67 1.67 -21.21
C LYS A 132 -0.37 2.42 -21.48
N ARG A 133 0.44 2.61 -20.43
CA ARG A 133 1.76 3.25 -20.57
C ARG A 133 2.75 2.31 -21.23
N GLU A 134 3.59 2.91 -22.07
CA GLU A 134 4.67 2.22 -22.77
C GLU A 134 5.90 3.09 -22.90
N LYS A 135 7.05 2.45 -22.99
CA LYS A 135 8.36 3.09 -23.25
C LYS A 135 9.18 2.15 -24.13
N ASP A 136 9.75 2.68 -25.22
CA ASP A 136 10.58 1.91 -26.16
C ASP A 136 9.86 0.66 -26.71
N GLY A 137 8.54 0.74 -26.91
CA GLY A 137 7.70 -0.36 -27.41
C GLY A 137 7.37 -1.44 -26.35
N GLN A 138 7.75 -1.23 -25.11
CA GLN A 138 7.42 -2.14 -23.99
C GLN A 138 6.35 -1.53 -23.10
N LYS A 139 5.33 -2.32 -22.76
CA LYS A 139 4.27 -1.91 -21.83
C LYS A 139 4.79 -1.85 -20.40
N LEU A 140 4.33 -0.83 -19.67
CA LEU A 140 4.56 -0.74 -18.23
C LEU A 140 3.71 -1.80 -17.52
N THR A 141 4.32 -2.94 -17.24
CA THR A 141 3.69 -4.06 -16.52
C THR A 141 4.20 -4.08 -15.08
N VAL A 142 3.28 -4.21 -14.14
CA VAL A 142 3.60 -4.40 -12.71
C VAL A 142 2.87 -5.64 -12.22
N ARG A 143 3.65 -6.67 -11.84
CA ARG A 143 3.16 -7.92 -11.26
C ARG A 143 3.36 -7.86 -9.75
N MET A 144 2.24 -7.85 -9.02
CA MET A 144 2.23 -7.94 -7.58
C MET A 144 2.08 -9.38 -7.14
N VAL A 145 2.98 -9.84 -6.29
CA VAL A 145 2.87 -11.15 -5.63
C VAL A 145 2.52 -10.98 -4.17
N SER A 146 1.61 -11.78 -3.66
CA SER A 146 1.23 -11.74 -2.26
C SER A 146 0.65 -13.08 -1.79
N THR A 147 0.40 -13.17 -0.48
CA THR A 147 -0.21 -14.35 0.11
C THR A 147 -1.73 -14.29 0.03
N LYS A 148 -2.37 -15.32 -0.52
CA LYS A 148 -3.84 -15.42 -0.58
C LYS A 148 -4.46 -15.53 0.82
N GLY A 149 -5.75 -15.16 0.93
CA GLY A 149 -6.52 -15.27 2.16
C GLY A 149 -6.18 -14.22 3.23
N LYS A 150 -5.66 -13.08 2.80
CA LYS A 150 -5.44 -11.91 3.66
C LYS A 150 -6.57 -10.92 3.47
N ASP A 151 -7.36 -10.68 4.50
CA ASP A 151 -8.51 -9.78 4.45
C ASP A 151 -8.14 -8.35 4.02
N GLN A 152 -6.90 -7.92 4.32
CA GLN A 152 -6.38 -6.62 3.89
C GLN A 152 -6.34 -6.49 2.37
N LEU A 153 -6.05 -7.59 1.65
CA LEU A 153 -5.98 -7.59 0.19
C LEU A 153 -7.35 -7.38 -0.46
N ASP A 154 -8.42 -7.84 0.18
CA ASP A 154 -9.79 -7.63 -0.33
C ASP A 154 -10.16 -6.14 -0.39
N THR A 155 -9.56 -5.33 0.48
CA THR A 155 -9.69 -3.87 0.45
C THR A 155 -8.63 -3.21 -0.42
N MET A 156 -7.38 -3.67 -0.35
CA MET A 156 -6.25 -3.05 -1.01
C MET A 156 -6.25 -3.25 -2.53
N LEU A 157 -6.52 -4.47 -3.01
CA LEU A 157 -6.42 -4.77 -4.44
C LEU A 157 -7.32 -3.90 -5.33
N PRO A 158 -8.63 -3.70 -5.01
CA PRO A 158 -9.46 -2.80 -5.81
C PRO A 158 -8.94 -1.36 -5.85
N MET A 159 -8.30 -0.90 -4.75
CA MET A 159 -7.70 0.44 -4.70
C MET A 159 -6.47 0.53 -5.60
N LEU A 160 -5.62 -0.51 -5.62
CA LEU A 160 -4.45 -0.58 -6.50
C LEU A 160 -4.85 -0.76 -7.96
N GLU A 161 -5.84 -1.60 -8.26
CA GLU A 161 -6.38 -1.76 -9.62
C GLU A 161 -6.87 -0.43 -10.18
N LYS A 162 -7.59 0.35 -9.36
CA LYS A 162 -8.01 1.68 -9.75
C LYS A 162 -6.82 2.62 -9.93
N ALA A 163 -5.97 2.76 -8.92
CA ALA A 163 -4.89 3.74 -8.93
C ALA A 163 -3.80 3.40 -9.96
N TRP A 164 -3.27 2.17 -9.92
CA TRP A 164 -2.19 1.76 -10.81
C TRP A 164 -2.71 1.33 -12.18
N GLY A 165 -3.77 0.50 -12.20
CA GLY A 165 -4.32 -0.07 -13.43
C GLY A 165 -5.05 0.93 -14.30
N GLU A 166 -5.97 1.71 -13.72
CA GLU A 166 -6.82 2.63 -14.48
C GLU A 166 -6.22 4.04 -14.56
N GLU A 167 -5.91 4.67 -13.40
CA GLU A 167 -5.51 6.07 -13.38
C GLU A 167 -4.07 6.30 -13.86
N LEU A 168 -3.13 5.41 -13.54
CA LEU A 168 -1.77 5.48 -14.07
C LEU A 168 -1.62 4.78 -15.43
N GLY A 169 -2.58 3.97 -15.86
CA GLY A 169 -2.48 3.24 -17.12
C GLY A 169 -1.45 2.12 -17.13
N ILE A 170 -1.21 1.48 -15.98
CA ILE A 170 -0.27 0.36 -15.83
C ILE A 170 -0.98 -0.95 -16.18
N ASP A 171 -0.29 -1.87 -16.85
CA ASP A 171 -0.73 -3.26 -16.97
C ASP A 171 -0.49 -3.99 -15.64
N PHE A 172 -1.41 -3.77 -14.69
CA PHE A 172 -1.29 -4.29 -13.34
C PHE A 172 -1.82 -5.73 -13.27
N LYS A 173 -1.02 -6.62 -12.70
CA LYS A 173 -1.34 -8.04 -12.54
C LYS A 173 -1.07 -8.49 -11.11
N THR A 174 -1.88 -9.43 -10.64
CA THR A 174 -1.73 -10.00 -9.31
C THR A 174 -1.53 -11.51 -9.37
N ASN A 175 -0.62 -12.02 -8.55
CA ASN A 175 -0.40 -13.44 -8.32
C ASN A 175 -0.49 -13.72 -6.81
N LEU A 176 -1.60 -14.31 -6.38
CA LEU A 176 -1.84 -14.66 -4.98
C LEU A 176 -1.60 -16.15 -4.78
N SER A 177 -0.64 -16.49 -3.94
CA SER A 177 -0.23 -17.88 -3.69
C SER A 177 -0.18 -18.20 -2.20
N GLU A 178 0.17 -19.43 -1.86
CA GLU A 178 0.50 -19.80 -0.49
C GLU A 178 1.77 -19.07 -0.03
N PHE A 179 1.89 -18.81 1.28
CA PHE A 179 2.99 -18.03 1.84
C PHE A 179 4.38 -18.51 1.42
N ASN A 180 4.64 -19.82 1.52
CA ASN A 180 5.96 -20.37 1.15
C ASN A 180 6.25 -20.22 -0.36
N THR A 181 5.23 -20.31 -1.21
CA THR A 181 5.37 -20.10 -2.66
C THR A 181 5.67 -18.63 -2.96
N MET A 182 4.96 -17.71 -2.31
CA MET A 182 5.21 -16.27 -2.44
C MET A 182 6.65 -15.94 -2.00
N VAL A 183 7.08 -16.44 -0.85
CA VAL A 183 8.46 -16.24 -0.35
C VAL A 183 9.50 -16.78 -1.34
N ALA A 184 9.28 -17.99 -1.88
CA ALA A 184 10.17 -18.57 -2.88
C ALA A 184 10.25 -17.73 -4.16
N THR A 185 9.13 -17.14 -4.60
CA THR A 185 9.11 -16.23 -5.76
C THR A 185 9.93 -14.98 -5.51
N VAL A 186 9.78 -14.37 -4.32
CA VAL A 186 10.44 -13.09 -4.00
C VAL A 186 11.94 -13.26 -3.69
N GLN A 187 12.34 -14.43 -3.17
CA GLN A 187 13.71 -14.68 -2.73
C GLN A 187 14.53 -15.54 -3.71
N GLY A 188 13.91 -16.08 -4.75
CA GLY A 188 14.58 -16.98 -5.69
C GLY A 188 15.32 -16.21 -6.78
N ASP A 189 16.59 -16.53 -6.99
CA ASP A 189 17.39 -15.93 -8.08
C ASP A 189 16.80 -16.21 -9.47
N ASP A 190 16.21 -17.41 -9.66
CA ASP A 190 15.57 -17.81 -10.92
C ASP A 190 14.21 -17.14 -11.17
N THR A 191 13.64 -16.49 -10.16
CA THR A 191 12.30 -15.86 -10.20
C THR A 191 12.35 -14.34 -10.07
N VAL A 192 13.54 -13.74 -10.13
CA VAL A 192 13.72 -12.28 -10.06
C VAL A 192 12.91 -11.55 -11.12
N ASN A 193 12.67 -12.16 -12.29
CA ASN A 193 11.93 -11.61 -13.41
C ASN A 193 10.41 -11.86 -13.32
N ASP A 194 9.90 -12.45 -12.25
CA ASP A 194 8.51 -12.88 -12.16
C ASP A 194 7.62 -11.91 -11.36
N TRP A 195 8.22 -10.88 -10.75
CA TRP A 195 7.49 -9.95 -9.89
C TRP A 195 8.13 -8.55 -9.87
N GLU A 196 7.33 -7.53 -9.59
CA GLU A 196 7.74 -6.13 -9.38
C GLU A 196 7.43 -5.65 -7.95
N VAL A 197 6.33 -6.14 -7.33
CA VAL A 197 5.86 -5.71 -6.00
C VAL A 197 5.45 -6.88 -5.15
#